data_46e23d06f89a00d848bc1c86685a3a1e
#
_entry.id   46e23d06f89a00d848bc1c86685a3a1e
#
_cell.length_a   1.000
_cell.length_b   1.000
_cell.length_c   1.000
_cell.angle_alpha   90.00
_cell.angle_beta   90.00
_cell.angle_gamma   90.00
#
_symmetry.space_group_name_H-M   'P 1'
#
loop_
_entity.id
_entity.type
_entity.pdbx_description
1 polymer ?
#
loop_
_entity_poly.entity_id
_entity_poly.type
_entity_poly.pdbx_seq_one_letter_code
_entity_poly.pdbx_strand_id
1 'polypeptide(L)'
;MNAFDYWSIFRGALATVTLSLASIALGVPLGLGLALIRWAKVPLLNRFVIGYVSLIRSCPAVTLTLLIFFALPQFGISLDPTPAAILALTISTAAFNCEVWRSALVNFPREQYDAALSFAMPRALRFRRIVLPQIWRASLPGLVNEMTLQIKSTPAVAVIGIVEITRAALRVGARTYHPLPPFIFALVLYGLIVYVLIKTQRVIERRQSIEGRP
;
A
#
# COMPACT_ATOMS: atom_id res chain seq x y z
N MET A 1 -31.13 -3.73 -12.19
CA MET A 1 -30.41 -4.15 -10.95
C MET A 1 -31.41 -4.18 -9.79
N ASN A 2 -31.38 -5.25 -9.02
CA ASN A 2 -32.23 -5.45 -7.85
C ASN A 2 -31.46 -5.05 -6.58
N ALA A 3 -32.15 -4.95 -5.43
CA ALA A 3 -31.51 -4.67 -4.14
C ALA A 3 -30.37 -5.69 -3.82
N PHE A 4 -30.53 -6.95 -4.22
CA PHE A 4 -29.50 -7.98 -4.08
C PHE A 4 -28.24 -7.70 -4.91
N ASP A 5 -28.35 -7.07 -6.08
CA ASP A 5 -27.22 -6.70 -6.93
C ASP A 5 -26.37 -5.63 -6.28
N TYR A 6 -27.01 -4.57 -5.78
CA TYR A 6 -26.34 -3.50 -5.03
C TYR A 6 -25.64 -4.03 -3.79
N TRP A 7 -26.31 -4.93 -3.05
CA TRP A 7 -25.73 -5.57 -1.87
C TRP A 7 -24.51 -6.45 -2.21
N SER A 8 -24.56 -7.17 -3.32
CA SER A 8 -23.44 -7.99 -3.79
C SER A 8 -22.19 -7.14 -4.09
N ILE A 9 -22.37 -6.01 -4.78
CA ILE A 9 -21.25 -5.08 -5.08
C ILE A 9 -20.77 -4.39 -3.81
N PHE A 10 -21.66 -4.04 -2.89
CA PHE A 10 -21.28 -3.48 -1.59
C PHE A 10 -20.45 -4.48 -0.74
N ARG A 11 -20.80 -5.76 -0.73
CA ARG A 11 -19.95 -6.80 -0.13
C ARG A 11 -18.57 -6.86 -0.79
N GLY A 12 -18.50 -6.71 -2.09
CA GLY A 12 -17.25 -6.56 -2.82
C GLY A 12 -16.42 -5.35 -2.34
N ALA A 13 -17.09 -4.23 -2.00
CA ALA A 13 -16.43 -3.07 -1.43
C ALA A 13 -15.83 -3.35 -0.04
N LEU A 14 -16.53 -4.09 0.80
CA LEU A 14 -15.98 -4.54 2.09
C LEU A 14 -14.74 -5.42 1.90
N ALA A 15 -14.77 -6.35 0.94
CA ALA A 15 -13.59 -7.17 0.62
C ALA A 15 -12.43 -6.31 0.11
N THR A 16 -12.68 -5.34 -0.78
CA THR A 16 -11.67 -4.40 -1.25
C THR A 16 -11.03 -3.62 -0.09
N VAL A 17 -11.85 -3.07 0.80
CA VAL A 17 -11.37 -2.28 1.96
C VAL A 17 -10.57 -3.16 2.92
N THR A 18 -11.06 -4.35 3.28
CA THR A 18 -10.37 -5.23 4.22
C THR A 18 -9.03 -5.71 3.68
N LEU A 19 -8.96 -6.13 2.40
CA LEU A 19 -7.71 -6.53 1.75
C LEU A 19 -6.71 -5.37 1.67
N SER A 20 -7.20 -4.18 1.29
CA SER A 20 -6.36 -2.98 1.21
C SER A 20 -5.84 -2.57 2.58
N LEU A 21 -6.66 -2.51 3.59
CA LEU A 21 -6.24 -2.15 4.95
C LEU A 21 -5.21 -3.14 5.52
N ALA A 22 -5.46 -4.45 5.35
CA ALA A 22 -4.52 -5.47 5.81
C ALA A 22 -3.16 -5.34 5.12
N SER A 23 -3.15 -5.22 3.78
CA SER A 23 -1.91 -5.12 3.02
C SER A 23 -1.19 -3.79 3.24
N ILE A 24 -1.89 -2.68 3.43
CA ILE A 24 -1.30 -1.37 3.78
C ILE A 24 -0.70 -1.41 5.19
N ALA A 25 -1.44 -1.95 6.16
CA ALA A 25 -0.96 -2.05 7.55
C ALA A 25 0.32 -2.88 7.69
N LEU A 26 0.50 -3.89 6.84
CA LEU A 26 1.72 -4.71 6.79
C LEU A 26 2.78 -4.09 5.86
N GLY A 27 2.39 -3.66 4.68
CA GLY A 27 3.30 -3.22 3.62
C GLY A 27 3.99 -1.89 3.89
N VAL A 28 3.31 -0.92 4.51
CA VAL A 28 3.91 0.39 4.83
C VAL A 28 5.05 0.29 5.84
N PRO A 29 4.90 -0.42 6.99
CA PRO A 29 6.01 -0.64 7.92
C PRO A 29 7.14 -1.49 7.32
N LEU A 30 6.81 -2.52 6.54
CA LEU A 30 7.81 -3.32 5.83
C LEU A 30 8.59 -2.46 4.82
N GLY A 31 7.91 -1.58 4.09
CA GLY A 31 8.54 -0.61 3.20
C GLY A 31 9.52 0.32 3.92
N LEU A 32 9.15 0.80 5.12
CA LEU A 32 10.06 1.58 5.96
C LEU A 32 11.30 0.75 6.36
N GLY A 33 11.12 -0.49 6.80
CA GLY A 33 12.22 -1.40 7.13
C GLY A 33 13.19 -1.59 5.96
N LEU A 34 12.65 -1.83 4.75
CA LEU A 34 13.45 -1.95 3.53
C LEU A 34 14.19 -0.64 3.18
N ALA A 35 13.54 0.51 3.33
CA ALA A 35 14.15 1.81 3.11
C ALA A 35 15.30 2.09 4.11
N LEU A 36 15.13 1.71 5.38
CA LEU A 36 16.18 1.83 6.39
C LEU A 36 17.40 0.94 6.09
N ILE A 37 17.20 -0.28 5.58
CA ILE A 37 18.28 -1.16 5.13
C ILE A 37 19.06 -0.47 4.00
N ARG A 38 18.38 0.14 3.04
CA ARG A 38 19.00 0.87 1.94
C ARG A 38 19.73 2.13 2.43
N TRP A 39 19.16 2.83 3.38
CA TRP A 39 19.78 4.01 3.98
C TRP A 39 21.03 3.69 4.80
N ALA A 40 21.01 2.57 5.53
CA ALA A 40 22.18 2.07 6.28
C ALA A 40 23.31 1.55 5.40
N LYS A 41 23.08 1.38 4.08
CA LYS A 41 24.05 0.94 3.07
C LYS A 41 24.75 -0.40 3.41
N VAL A 42 24.06 -1.33 4.08
CA VAL A 42 24.61 -2.67 4.35
C VAL A 42 24.82 -3.40 3.01
N PRO A 43 26.09 -3.70 2.59
CA PRO A 43 26.38 -3.93 1.17
C PRO A 43 25.58 -5.07 0.52
N LEU A 44 25.55 -6.26 1.13
CA LEU A 44 24.85 -7.42 0.58
C LEU A 44 23.32 -7.23 0.65
N LEU A 45 22.82 -6.83 1.82
CA LEU A 45 21.38 -6.66 2.07
C LEU A 45 20.79 -5.52 1.21
N ASN A 46 21.55 -4.44 1.02
CA ASN A 46 21.16 -3.36 0.13
C ASN A 46 20.97 -3.82 -1.32
N ARG A 47 21.88 -4.69 -1.84
CA ARG A 47 21.74 -5.25 -3.20
C ARG A 47 20.47 -6.11 -3.33
N PHE A 48 20.18 -6.95 -2.35
CA PHE A 48 18.95 -7.75 -2.33
C PHE A 48 17.68 -6.87 -2.31
N VAL A 49 17.65 -5.82 -1.46
CA VAL A 49 16.50 -4.91 -1.40
C VAL A 49 16.34 -4.15 -2.71
N ILE A 50 17.42 -3.70 -3.34
CA ILE A 50 17.34 -3.04 -4.66
C ILE A 50 16.76 -4.01 -5.70
N GLY A 51 17.26 -5.23 -5.78
CA GLY A 51 16.75 -6.26 -6.68
C GLY A 51 15.26 -6.57 -6.44
N TYR A 52 14.88 -6.78 -5.17
CA TYR A 52 13.49 -6.98 -4.77
C TYR A 52 12.59 -5.83 -5.22
N VAL A 53 12.93 -4.60 -4.87
CA VAL A 53 12.13 -3.41 -5.19
C VAL A 53 12.01 -3.24 -6.71
N SER A 54 13.10 -3.41 -7.44
CA SER A 54 13.08 -3.31 -8.91
C SER A 54 12.20 -4.39 -9.55
N LEU A 55 12.34 -5.64 -9.10
CA LEU A 55 11.57 -6.78 -9.63
C LEU A 55 10.07 -6.60 -9.37
N ILE A 56 9.69 -6.32 -8.13
CA ILE A 56 8.28 -6.22 -7.74
C ILE A 56 7.59 -5.03 -8.39
N ARG A 57 8.26 -3.88 -8.49
CA ARG A 57 7.71 -2.68 -9.15
C ARG A 57 7.58 -2.82 -10.67
N SER A 58 8.35 -3.71 -11.27
CA SER A 58 8.25 -4.03 -12.70
C SER A 58 7.23 -5.13 -12.99
N CYS A 59 6.77 -5.86 -11.96
CA CYS A 59 5.84 -6.96 -12.13
C CYS A 59 4.39 -6.47 -12.10
N PRO A 60 3.55 -6.84 -13.08
CA PRO A 60 2.12 -6.56 -13.02
C PRO A 60 1.47 -7.20 -11.79
N ALA A 61 0.57 -6.47 -11.12
CA ALA A 61 -0.08 -6.95 -9.90
C ALA A 61 -0.83 -8.29 -10.09
N VAL A 62 -1.44 -8.50 -11.25
CA VAL A 62 -2.11 -9.76 -11.61
C VAL A 62 -1.10 -10.90 -11.66
N THR A 63 0.03 -10.71 -12.33
CA THR A 63 1.09 -11.72 -12.45
C THR A 63 1.68 -12.07 -11.08
N LEU A 64 1.94 -11.05 -10.24
CA LEU A 64 2.43 -11.26 -8.88
C LEU A 64 1.44 -12.08 -8.04
N THR A 65 0.14 -11.78 -8.15
CA THR A 65 -0.91 -12.50 -7.43
C THR A 65 -0.98 -13.97 -7.86
N LEU A 66 -0.94 -14.23 -9.17
CA LEU A 66 -0.91 -15.60 -9.72
C LEU A 66 0.35 -16.35 -9.31
N LEU A 67 1.50 -15.68 -9.38
CA LEU A 67 2.78 -16.28 -8.99
C LEU A 67 2.73 -16.74 -7.52
N ILE A 68 2.28 -15.89 -6.60
CA ILE A 68 2.17 -16.25 -5.18
C ILE A 68 1.19 -17.39 -4.98
N PHE A 69 0.02 -17.31 -5.60
CA PHE A 69 -1.03 -18.32 -5.41
C PHE A 69 -0.67 -19.70 -5.98
N PHE A 70 0.02 -19.76 -7.12
CA PHE A 70 0.36 -21.03 -7.78
C PHE A 70 1.79 -21.51 -7.52
N ALA A 71 2.74 -20.62 -7.19
CA ALA A 71 4.12 -21.04 -6.95
C ALA A 71 4.35 -21.52 -5.51
N LEU A 72 3.74 -20.90 -4.50
CA LEU A 72 3.93 -21.30 -3.10
C LEU A 72 3.57 -22.76 -2.81
N PRO A 73 2.50 -23.33 -3.36
CA PRO A 73 2.18 -24.76 -3.19
C PRO A 73 3.29 -25.69 -3.69
N GLN A 74 4.09 -25.30 -4.69
CA GLN A 74 5.23 -26.09 -5.17
C GLN A 74 6.32 -26.25 -4.10
N PHE A 75 6.35 -25.34 -3.12
CA PHE A 75 7.26 -25.38 -1.98
C PHE A 75 6.57 -25.90 -0.70
N GLY A 76 5.41 -26.53 -0.82
CA GLY A 76 4.64 -27.10 0.29
C GLY A 76 3.83 -26.09 1.09
N ILE A 77 3.70 -24.84 0.62
CA ILE A 77 2.96 -23.76 1.31
C ILE A 77 1.68 -23.48 0.52
N SER A 78 0.58 -24.12 0.90
CA SER A 78 -0.73 -23.84 0.31
C SER A 78 -1.45 -22.75 1.11
N LEU A 79 -1.83 -21.67 0.43
CA LEU A 79 -2.60 -20.58 1.02
C LEU A 79 -3.98 -20.51 0.40
N ASP A 80 -4.98 -20.25 1.24
CA ASP A 80 -6.30 -19.86 0.76
C ASP A 80 -6.22 -18.53 -0.03
N PRO A 81 -7.20 -18.26 -0.93
CA PRO A 81 -7.17 -17.06 -1.76
C PRO A 81 -7.00 -15.76 -0.98
N THR A 82 -7.63 -15.61 0.20
CA THR A 82 -7.56 -14.37 0.97
C THR A 82 -6.16 -14.11 1.56
N PRO A 83 -5.50 -15.03 2.27
CA PRO A 83 -4.11 -14.86 2.69
C PRO A 83 -3.13 -14.64 1.52
N ALA A 84 -3.32 -15.38 0.41
CA ALA A 84 -2.48 -15.22 -0.77
C ALA A 84 -2.61 -13.82 -1.39
N ALA A 85 -3.84 -13.29 -1.46
CA ALA A 85 -4.08 -11.93 -1.90
C ALA A 85 -3.43 -10.88 -0.98
N ILE A 86 -3.63 -11.01 0.34
CA ILE A 86 -3.02 -10.10 1.31
C ILE A 86 -1.49 -10.13 1.17
N LEU A 87 -0.89 -11.31 1.02
CA LEU A 87 0.55 -11.45 0.83
C LEU A 87 1.02 -10.77 -0.46
N ALA A 88 0.36 -11.02 -1.59
CA ALA A 88 0.69 -10.41 -2.89
C ALA A 88 0.63 -8.87 -2.83
N LEU A 89 -0.46 -8.37 -2.29
CA LEU A 89 -0.67 -6.93 -2.12
C LEU A 89 0.33 -6.33 -1.12
N THR A 90 0.67 -7.02 -0.04
CA THR A 90 1.67 -6.59 0.95
C THR A 90 3.05 -6.49 0.35
N ILE A 91 3.48 -7.50 -0.42
CA ILE A 91 4.77 -7.51 -1.12
C ILE A 91 4.85 -6.33 -2.09
N SER A 92 3.80 -6.10 -2.87
CA SER A 92 3.71 -4.95 -3.77
C SER A 92 3.78 -3.63 -3.01
N THR A 93 2.92 -3.46 -2.00
CA THR A 93 2.87 -2.24 -1.16
C THR A 93 4.22 -1.95 -0.50
N ALA A 94 4.91 -2.96 0.02
CA ALA A 94 6.21 -2.80 0.67
C ALA A 94 7.28 -2.28 -0.33
N ALA A 95 7.29 -2.79 -1.57
CA ALA A 95 8.24 -2.37 -2.58
C ALA A 95 8.02 -0.91 -3.02
N PHE A 96 6.77 -0.52 -3.28
CA PHE A 96 6.45 0.86 -3.67
C PHE A 96 6.70 1.85 -2.52
N ASN A 97 6.24 1.53 -1.30
CA ASN A 97 6.46 2.40 -0.14
C ASN A 97 7.93 2.45 0.30
N CYS A 98 8.75 1.44 0.00
CA CYS A 98 10.20 1.51 0.21
C CYS A 98 10.81 2.72 -0.50
N GLU A 99 10.42 3.01 -1.74
CA GLU A 99 10.93 4.17 -2.48
C GLU A 99 10.42 5.51 -1.91
N VAL A 100 9.17 5.57 -1.47
CA VAL A 100 8.62 6.76 -0.81
C VAL A 100 9.41 7.09 0.45
N TRP A 101 9.60 6.11 1.33
CA TRP A 101 10.39 6.27 2.55
C TRP A 101 11.85 6.60 2.27
N ARG A 102 12.46 5.93 1.28
CA ARG A 102 13.84 6.18 0.88
C ARG A 102 14.02 7.61 0.37
N SER A 103 13.08 8.11 -0.41
CA SER A 103 13.11 9.50 -0.90
C SER A 103 13.13 10.50 0.26
N ALA A 104 12.27 10.31 1.26
CA ALA A 104 12.25 11.16 2.43
C ALA A 104 13.54 11.07 3.26
N LEU A 105 14.12 9.86 3.40
CA LEU A 105 15.39 9.66 4.10
C LEU A 105 16.58 10.31 3.40
N VAL A 106 16.62 10.27 2.06
CA VAL A 106 17.71 10.88 1.27
C VAL A 106 17.63 12.39 1.27
N ASN A 107 16.42 12.94 1.25
CA ASN A 107 16.16 14.37 1.25
C ASN A 107 16.11 14.98 2.67
N PHE A 108 16.39 14.19 3.71
CA PHE A 108 16.42 14.69 5.09
C PHE A 108 17.54 15.73 5.26
N PRO A 109 17.29 16.90 5.88
CA PRO A 109 18.30 17.95 6.08
C PRO A 109 19.50 17.45 6.89
N ARG A 110 20.69 17.48 6.29
CA ARG A 110 21.92 17.00 6.93
C ARG A 110 22.32 17.85 8.13
N GLU A 111 22.07 19.15 8.08
CA GLU A 111 22.37 20.10 9.16
C GLU A 111 21.70 19.71 10.48
N GLN A 112 20.47 19.23 10.44
CA GLN A 112 19.76 18.75 11.63
C GLN A 112 20.35 17.44 12.17
N TYR A 113 20.82 16.59 11.27
CA TYR A 113 21.49 15.35 11.65
C TYR A 113 22.83 15.63 12.31
N ASP A 114 23.61 16.56 11.77
CA ASP A 114 24.94 16.97 12.27
C ASP A 114 24.81 17.74 13.60
N ALA A 115 23.81 18.63 13.73
CA ALA A 115 23.49 19.26 14.99
C ALA A 115 23.20 18.25 16.11
N ALA A 116 22.39 17.23 15.82
CA ALA A 116 22.11 16.16 16.79
C ALA A 116 23.35 15.33 17.14
N LEU A 117 24.30 15.17 16.22
CA LEU A 117 25.59 14.56 16.49
C LEU A 117 26.44 15.42 17.45
N SER A 118 26.47 16.75 17.26
CA SER A 118 27.21 17.67 18.13
C SER A 118 26.72 17.65 19.58
N PHE A 119 25.45 17.34 19.80
CA PHE A 119 24.89 17.07 21.13
C PHE A 119 25.13 15.65 21.63
N ALA A 120 26.00 14.88 21.00
CA ALA A 120 26.31 13.48 21.33
C ALA A 120 25.07 12.56 21.43
N MET A 121 23.98 12.85 20.68
CA MET A 121 22.76 12.06 20.73
C MET A 121 23.00 10.62 20.24
N PRO A 122 22.61 9.58 21.00
CA PRO A 122 22.67 8.19 20.57
C PRO A 122 21.87 7.96 19.27
N ARG A 123 22.32 7.04 18.41
CA ARG A 123 21.70 6.76 17.10
C ARG A 123 20.20 6.51 17.18
N ALA A 124 19.77 5.67 18.14
CA ALA A 124 18.35 5.33 18.31
C ALA A 124 17.50 6.53 18.72
N LEU A 125 18.01 7.37 19.63
CA LEU A 125 17.31 8.57 20.09
C LEU A 125 17.19 9.60 18.97
N ARG A 126 18.27 9.85 18.23
CA ARG A 126 18.31 10.74 17.07
C ARG A 126 17.31 10.28 16.00
N PHE A 127 17.31 8.98 15.65
CA PHE A 127 16.35 8.44 14.71
C PHE A 127 14.89 8.65 15.18
N ARG A 128 14.59 8.25 16.43
CA ARG A 128 13.23 8.27 16.97
C ARG A 128 12.69 9.69 17.18
N ARG A 129 13.54 10.64 17.63
CA ARG A 129 13.12 11.99 18.02
C ARG A 129 13.26 13.04 16.92
N ILE A 130 14.18 12.85 15.99
CA ILE A 130 14.50 13.86 14.97
C ILE A 130 14.15 13.35 13.58
N VAL A 131 14.72 12.20 13.16
CA VAL A 131 14.56 11.71 11.78
C VAL A 131 13.16 11.19 11.51
N LEU A 132 12.69 10.23 12.32
CA LEU A 132 11.42 9.53 12.07
C LEU A 132 10.19 10.46 12.02
N PRO A 133 10.00 11.43 12.94
CA PRO A 133 8.84 12.33 12.86
C PRO A 133 8.84 13.20 11.59
N GLN A 134 10.02 13.60 11.11
CA GLN A 134 10.14 14.45 9.93
C GLN A 134 9.96 13.67 8.65
N ILE A 135 10.59 12.48 8.51
CA ILE A 135 10.38 11.65 7.34
C ILE A 135 8.94 11.14 7.25
N TRP A 136 8.27 10.91 8.39
CA TRP A 136 6.84 10.59 8.42
C TRP A 136 6.02 11.69 7.75
N ARG A 137 6.21 12.94 8.19
CA ARG A 137 5.49 14.09 7.61
C ARG A 137 5.81 14.27 6.13
N ALA A 138 7.07 14.17 5.75
CA ALA A 138 7.53 14.32 4.37
C ALA A 138 7.02 13.18 3.45
N SER A 139 6.87 11.96 3.97
CA SER A 139 6.41 10.81 3.20
C SER A 139 4.90 10.73 3.07
N LEU A 140 4.13 11.36 3.93
CA LEU A 140 2.68 11.19 4.02
C LEU A 140 1.94 11.36 2.68
N PRO A 141 2.21 12.41 1.87
CA PRO A 141 1.56 12.56 0.56
C PRO A 141 1.88 11.39 -0.38
N GLY A 142 3.13 10.98 -0.43
CA GLY A 142 3.57 9.84 -1.25
C GLY A 142 2.96 8.52 -0.80
N LEU A 143 2.92 8.26 0.52
CA LEU A 143 2.30 7.06 1.08
C LEU A 143 0.82 6.97 0.72
N VAL A 144 0.07 8.06 0.85
CA VAL A 144 -1.36 8.07 0.52
C VAL A 144 -1.59 7.92 -0.99
N ASN A 145 -0.71 8.49 -1.81
CA ASN A 145 -0.76 8.23 -3.25
C ASN A 145 -0.59 6.74 -3.56
N GLU A 146 0.41 6.07 -2.97
CA GLU A 146 0.62 4.64 -3.14
C GLU A 146 -0.54 3.80 -2.57
N MET A 147 -1.11 4.17 -1.43
CA MET A 147 -2.31 3.53 -0.89
C MET A 147 -3.51 3.65 -1.85
N THR A 148 -3.66 4.80 -2.50
CA THR A 148 -4.70 5.03 -3.51
C THR A 148 -4.51 4.13 -4.74
N LEU A 149 -3.28 4.00 -5.22
CA LEU A 149 -2.93 3.09 -6.31
C LEU A 149 -3.15 1.63 -5.91
N GLN A 150 -2.78 1.26 -4.69
CA GLN A 150 -3.01 -0.06 -4.12
C GLN A 150 -4.51 -0.43 -4.12
N ILE A 151 -5.39 0.45 -3.63
CA ILE A 151 -6.85 0.23 -3.63
C ILE A 151 -7.35 0.00 -5.06
N LYS A 152 -6.89 0.78 -6.02
CA LYS A 152 -7.25 0.64 -7.44
C LYS A 152 -6.67 -0.62 -8.09
N SER A 153 -5.65 -1.23 -7.50
CA SER A 153 -5.02 -2.48 -7.97
C SER A 153 -5.68 -3.73 -7.39
N THR A 154 -6.62 -3.60 -6.46
CA THR A 154 -7.32 -4.77 -5.88
C THR A 154 -8.04 -5.66 -6.88
N PRO A 155 -8.52 -5.20 -8.08
CA PRO A 155 -9.05 -6.11 -9.10
C PRO A 155 -8.07 -7.20 -9.53
N ALA A 156 -6.77 -7.03 -9.32
CA ALA A 156 -5.77 -8.06 -9.60
C ALA A 156 -6.01 -9.37 -8.81
N VAL A 157 -6.57 -9.28 -7.60
CA VAL A 157 -6.81 -10.49 -6.79
C VAL A 157 -8.07 -11.26 -7.22
N ALA A 158 -8.87 -10.70 -8.11
CA ALA A 158 -10.04 -11.39 -8.66
C ALA A 158 -9.66 -12.67 -9.42
N VAL A 159 -8.46 -12.73 -10.00
CA VAL A 159 -7.97 -13.90 -10.78
C VAL A 159 -7.83 -15.16 -9.94
N ILE A 160 -7.59 -15.04 -8.63
CA ILE A 160 -7.51 -16.18 -7.69
C ILE A 160 -8.82 -16.46 -6.96
N GLY A 161 -9.94 -15.92 -7.44
CA GLY A 161 -11.28 -16.26 -6.94
C GLY A 161 -11.93 -15.23 -6.01
N ILE A 162 -11.24 -14.20 -5.57
CA ILE A 162 -11.77 -13.19 -4.66
C ILE A 162 -12.81 -12.31 -5.37
N VAL A 163 -13.92 -12.09 -4.67
CA VAL A 163 -15.02 -11.23 -5.17
C VAL A 163 -14.89 -9.87 -4.52
N GLU A 164 -14.08 -9.01 -5.13
CA GLU A 164 -13.96 -7.59 -4.82
C GLU A 164 -14.93 -6.75 -5.68
N ILE A 165 -14.92 -5.43 -5.57
CA ILE A 165 -15.88 -4.53 -6.23
C ILE A 165 -16.02 -4.83 -7.73
N THR A 166 -14.90 -4.88 -8.47
CA THR A 166 -14.90 -5.02 -9.94
C THR A 166 -15.45 -6.38 -10.35
N ARG A 167 -15.03 -7.45 -9.67
CA ARG A 167 -15.54 -8.80 -9.95
C ARG A 167 -17.01 -8.93 -9.61
N ALA A 168 -17.49 -8.31 -8.52
CA ALA A 168 -18.90 -8.28 -8.18
C ALA A 168 -19.70 -7.54 -9.26
N ALA A 169 -19.25 -6.37 -9.71
CA ALA A 169 -19.89 -5.62 -10.79
C ALA A 169 -19.91 -6.41 -12.11
N LEU A 170 -18.81 -7.09 -12.45
CA LEU A 170 -18.71 -7.93 -13.63
C LEU A 170 -19.73 -9.07 -13.60
N ARG A 171 -19.87 -9.78 -12.45
CA ARG A 171 -20.85 -10.85 -12.27
C ARG A 171 -22.29 -10.36 -12.44
N VAL A 172 -22.61 -9.21 -11.86
CA VAL A 172 -23.94 -8.60 -12.00
C VAL A 172 -24.20 -8.19 -13.45
N GLY A 173 -23.25 -7.54 -14.10
CA GLY A 173 -23.35 -7.14 -15.52
C GLY A 173 -23.54 -8.32 -16.46
N ALA A 174 -22.78 -9.40 -16.26
CA ALA A 174 -22.91 -10.63 -17.04
C ALA A 174 -24.27 -11.31 -16.85
N ARG A 175 -24.79 -11.34 -15.62
CA ARG A 175 -26.09 -11.96 -15.31
C ARG A 175 -27.27 -11.14 -15.86
N THR A 176 -27.18 -9.82 -15.83
CA THR A 176 -28.26 -8.93 -16.24
C THR A 176 -28.20 -8.56 -17.72
N TYR A 177 -27.11 -8.88 -18.42
CA TYR A 177 -26.80 -8.45 -19.78
C TYR A 177 -26.76 -6.91 -19.93
N HIS A 178 -26.67 -6.17 -18.82
CA HIS A 178 -26.56 -4.71 -18.76
C HIS A 178 -25.32 -4.33 -17.91
N PRO A 179 -24.11 -4.25 -18.51
CA PRO A 179 -22.90 -4.02 -17.74
C PRO A 179 -22.75 -2.59 -17.20
N LEU A 180 -23.33 -1.59 -17.87
CA LEU A 180 -23.10 -0.19 -17.53
C LEU A 180 -23.54 0.20 -16.10
N PRO A 181 -24.76 -0.13 -15.61
CA PRO A 181 -25.18 0.26 -14.27
C PRO A 181 -24.30 -0.30 -13.13
N PRO A 182 -23.93 -1.62 -13.10
CA PRO A 182 -23.06 -2.11 -12.05
C PRO A 182 -21.66 -1.51 -12.07
N PHE A 183 -21.10 -1.18 -13.25
CA PHE A 183 -19.78 -0.52 -13.33
C PHE A 183 -19.84 0.94 -12.89
N ILE A 184 -20.92 1.67 -13.17
CA ILE A 184 -21.12 3.03 -12.61
C ILE A 184 -21.18 2.97 -11.08
N PHE A 185 -21.92 2.00 -10.52
CA PHE A 185 -22.00 1.83 -9.07
C PHE A 185 -20.65 1.46 -8.45
N ALA A 186 -19.89 0.58 -9.10
CA ALA A 186 -18.53 0.24 -8.71
C ALA A 186 -17.60 1.47 -8.72
N LEU A 187 -17.68 2.31 -9.77
CA LEU A 187 -16.91 3.55 -9.88
C LEU A 187 -17.22 4.51 -8.72
N VAL A 188 -18.48 4.66 -8.35
CA VAL A 188 -18.90 5.50 -7.21
C VAL A 188 -18.32 4.96 -5.90
N LEU A 189 -18.34 3.63 -5.68
CA LEU A 189 -17.79 3.01 -4.48
C LEU A 189 -16.27 3.19 -4.40
N TYR A 190 -15.52 2.97 -5.48
CA TYR A 190 -14.09 3.27 -5.53
C TYR A 190 -13.79 4.75 -5.26
N GLY A 191 -14.57 5.64 -5.89
CA GLY A 191 -14.45 7.08 -5.69
C GLY A 191 -14.67 7.47 -4.22
N LEU A 192 -15.67 6.88 -3.57
CA LEU A 192 -15.96 7.13 -2.16
C LEU A 192 -14.83 6.65 -1.24
N ILE A 193 -14.31 5.42 -1.46
CA ILE A 193 -13.21 4.86 -0.67
C ILE A 193 -11.96 5.74 -0.79
N VAL A 194 -11.60 6.12 -2.01
CA VAL A 194 -10.43 6.98 -2.28
C VAL A 194 -10.65 8.39 -1.72
N TYR A 195 -11.86 8.94 -1.83
CA TYR A 195 -12.20 10.24 -1.26
C TYR A 195 -12.02 10.27 0.27
N VAL A 196 -12.49 9.24 0.97
CA VAL A 196 -12.31 9.12 2.42
C VAL A 196 -10.84 9.07 2.78
N LEU A 197 -10.02 8.31 2.04
CA LEU A 197 -8.58 8.21 2.26
C LEU A 197 -7.89 9.59 2.09
N ILE A 198 -8.16 10.29 0.98
CA ILE A 198 -7.58 11.61 0.71
C ILE A 198 -8.05 12.65 1.74
N LYS A 199 -9.32 12.61 2.13
CA LYS A 199 -9.85 13.51 3.16
C LYS A 199 -9.15 13.30 4.50
N THR A 200 -8.91 12.05 4.89
CA THR A 200 -8.18 11.70 6.11
C THR A 200 -6.75 12.24 6.06
N GLN A 201 -6.05 12.07 4.93
CA GLN A 201 -4.72 12.66 4.72
C GLN A 201 -4.72 14.18 4.97
N ARG A 202 -5.63 14.90 4.31
CA ARG A 202 -5.71 16.38 4.44
C ARG A 202 -5.96 16.83 5.87
N VAL A 203 -6.74 16.06 6.64
CA VAL A 203 -6.98 16.36 8.08
C VAL A 203 -5.68 16.17 8.88
N ILE A 204 -4.94 15.09 8.62
CA ILE A 204 -3.66 14.84 9.30
C ILE A 204 -2.63 15.92 8.95
N GLU A 205 -2.49 16.28 7.68
CA GLU A 205 -1.56 17.32 7.23
C GLU A 205 -1.87 18.69 7.87
N ARG A 206 -3.13 19.09 7.92
CA ARG A 206 -3.57 20.34 8.56
C ARG A 206 -3.18 20.38 10.05
N ARG A 207 -3.40 19.29 10.78
CA ARG A 207 -3.00 19.22 12.21
C ARG A 207 -1.50 19.35 12.37
N GLN A 208 -0.70 18.69 11.52
CA GLN A 208 0.75 18.75 11.56
C GLN A 208 1.31 20.15 11.20
N SER A 209 0.64 20.90 10.32
CA SER A 209 1.06 22.26 9.96
C SER A 209 0.75 23.28 11.07
N ILE A 210 -0.25 23.04 11.89
CA ILE A 210 -0.60 23.90 13.05
C ILE A 210 0.42 23.68 14.19
N GLU A 211 0.82 22.42 14.44
CA GLU A 211 1.78 22.08 15.50
C GLU A 211 3.25 22.44 15.14
N GLY A 212 3.54 22.72 13.87
CA GLY A 212 4.87 23.04 13.38
C GLY A 212 5.13 24.54 13.16
N ARG A 213 4.20 25.44 13.53
CA ARG A 213 4.46 26.89 13.56
C ARG A 213 5.12 27.27 14.88
N PRO A 214 6.34 27.90 14.84
CA PRO A 214 6.99 28.43 16.04
C PRO A 214 6.17 29.56 16.64
#